data_6adffaf93f2e4627f877d29de9067494
#
_entry.id   6adffaf93f2e4627f877d29de9067494
#
_cell.length_a   1.000
_cell.length_b   1.000
_cell.length_c   1.000
_cell.angle_alpha   90.00
_cell.angle_beta   90.00
_cell.angle_gamma   90.00
#
_symmetry.space_group_name_H-M   'P 1'
#
loop_
_entity.id
_entity.type
_entity.pdbx_description
1 polymer ?
#
loop_
_entity_poly.entity_id
_entity_poly.type
_entity_poly.pdbx_seq_one_letter_code
_entity_poly.pdbx_strand_id
1 'polypeptide(L)'
;MTQRVLERLRKAKFDEKDPRLARLSPQEERILDLVGRGLTNREIATQIHLSDKTVKNYVSTILQKLEVARRSEAAAYVARVRAQEPGHGHHD
;
A
#
# COMPACT_ATOMS: atom_id res chain seq x y z
N MET A 1 2.43 -12.83 24.56
CA MET A 1 2.26 -11.48 24.84
C MET A 1 3.25 -10.57 24.18
N THR A 2 4.48 -10.80 24.40
CA THR A 2 5.51 -9.96 23.87
C THR A 2 5.47 -9.86 22.37
N GLN A 3 5.27 -10.97 21.73
CA GLN A 3 5.25 -10.99 20.31
C GLN A 3 4.13 -10.14 19.73
N ARG A 4 2.98 -10.23 20.36
CA ARG A 4 1.86 -9.46 19.96
C ARG A 4 2.10 -7.97 20.14
N VAL A 5 2.76 -7.62 21.22
CA VAL A 5 3.09 -6.23 21.47
C VAL A 5 4.03 -5.70 20.39
N LEU A 6 4.98 -6.50 19.99
CA LEU A 6 5.91 -6.08 18.96
C LEU A 6 5.22 -5.86 17.65
N GLU A 7 4.29 -6.72 17.30
CA GLU A 7 3.55 -6.54 16.07
C GLU A 7 2.75 -5.27 16.09
N ARG A 8 2.15 -4.97 17.23
CA ARG A 8 1.39 -3.77 17.36
C ARG A 8 2.25 -2.55 17.27
N LEU A 9 3.41 -2.59 17.86
CA LEU A 9 4.32 -1.47 17.81
C LEU A 9 4.79 -1.19 16.41
N ARG A 10 5.05 -2.24 15.64
CA ARG A 10 5.47 -2.05 14.27
C ARG A 10 4.38 -1.40 13.45
N LYS A 11 3.17 -1.87 13.63
CA LYS A 11 2.05 -1.32 12.92
C LYS A 11 1.78 0.10 13.33
N ALA A 12 1.84 0.36 14.61
CA ALA A 12 1.60 1.69 15.13
C ALA A 12 2.62 2.67 14.60
N LYS A 13 3.87 2.23 14.54
CA LYS A 13 4.92 3.07 14.04
C LYS A 13 4.69 3.45 12.60
N PHE A 14 4.27 2.48 11.81
CA PHE A 14 3.97 2.70 10.42
C PHE A 14 2.81 3.68 10.30
N ASP A 15 1.78 3.49 11.08
CA ASP A 15 0.61 4.34 11.06
C ASP A 15 0.92 5.75 11.55
N GLU A 16 1.81 5.86 12.51
CA GLU A 16 2.20 7.16 13.01
C GLU A 16 2.87 7.99 11.94
N LYS A 17 3.63 7.36 11.08
CA LYS A 17 4.28 8.08 10.04
C LYS A 17 3.28 8.62 9.05
N ASP A 18 2.25 7.87 8.78
CA ASP A 18 1.24 8.33 7.84
C ASP A 18 -0.09 7.68 8.15
N PRO A 19 -0.91 8.36 8.93
CA PRO A 19 -2.19 7.81 9.34
C PRO A 19 -3.13 7.50 8.17
N ARG A 20 -2.84 8.03 7.00
CA ARG A 20 -3.69 7.74 5.84
C ARG A 20 -3.66 6.27 5.47
N LEU A 21 -2.53 5.61 5.73
CA LEU A 21 -2.43 4.18 5.45
C LEU A 21 -3.37 3.37 6.32
N ALA A 22 -3.68 3.85 7.51
CA ALA A 22 -4.57 3.14 8.40
C ALA A 22 -5.99 3.09 7.88
N ARG A 23 -6.31 3.93 6.91
CA ARG A 23 -7.65 3.96 6.34
C ARG A 23 -7.85 2.89 5.29
N LEU A 24 -6.78 2.26 4.84
CA LEU A 24 -6.88 1.29 3.77
C LEU A 24 -7.24 -0.09 4.31
N SER A 25 -8.10 -0.79 3.58
CA SER A 25 -8.38 -2.18 3.90
C SER A 25 -7.21 -3.04 3.45
N PRO A 26 -7.13 -4.29 3.91
CA PRO A 26 -6.06 -5.17 3.45
C PRO A 26 -6.01 -5.32 1.94
N GLN A 27 -7.16 -5.37 1.29
CA GLN A 27 -7.20 -5.48 -0.15
C GLN A 27 -6.67 -4.21 -0.80
N GLU A 28 -7.03 -3.06 -0.26
CA GLU A 28 -6.54 -1.80 -0.78
C GLU A 28 -5.04 -1.68 -0.61
N GLU A 29 -4.53 -2.12 0.53
CA GLU A 29 -3.09 -2.09 0.75
C GLU A 29 -2.37 -2.95 -0.27
N ARG A 30 -2.93 -4.11 -0.55
CA ARG A 30 -2.34 -5.00 -1.51
C ARG A 30 -2.30 -4.38 -2.89
N ILE A 31 -3.39 -3.77 -3.29
CA ILE A 31 -3.46 -3.12 -4.59
C ILE A 31 -2.49 -1.95 -4.65
N LEU A 32 -2.42 -1.18 -3.59
CA LEU A 32 -1.49 -0.06 -3.53
C LEU A 32 -0.05 -0.54 -3.67
N ASP A 33 0.27 -1.66 -3.04
CA ASP A 33 1.60 -2.22 -3.17
C ASP A 33 1.93 -2.55 -4.62
N LEU A 34 0.98 -3.12 -5.32
CA LEU A 34 1.20 -3.46 -6.73
C LEU A 34 1.31 -2.23 -7.59
N VAL A 35 0.55 -1.19 -7.26
CA VAL A 35 0.69 0.09 -7.94
C VAL A 35 2.11 0.62 -7.75
N GLY A 36 2.62 0.49 -6.55
CA GLY A 36 3.98 0.95 -6.26
C GLY A 36 5.04 0.17 -7.01
N ARG A 37 4.73 -1.05 -7.40
CA ARG A 37 5.65 -1.87 -8.17
C ARG A 37 5.58 -1.59 -9.66
N GLY A 38 4.69 -0.70 -10.04
CA GLY A 38 4.60 -0.32 -11.44
C GLY A 38 3.65 -1.13 -12.30
N LEU A 39 2.82 -1.96 -11.68
CA LEU A 39 1.88 -2.75 -12.45
C LEU A 39 0.75 -1.91 -12.97
N THR A 40 0.22 -2.29 -14.13
CA THR A 40 -0.98 -1.66 -14.68
C THR A 40 -2.20 -2.25 -13.98
N ASN A 41 -3.35 -1.59 -14.16
CA ASN A 41 -4.58 -2.12 -13.59
C ASN A 41 -4.87 -3.52 -14.09
N ARG A 42 -4.58 -3.76 -15.35
CA ARG A 42 -4.82 -5.08 -15.92
C ARG A 42 -3.93 -6.13 -15.28
N GLU A 43 -2.67 -5.79 -15.07
CA GLU A 43 -1.75 -6.71 -14.42
C GLU A 43 -2.16 -6.98 -12.99
N ILE A 44 -2.59 -5.93 -12.30
CA ILE A 44 -3.07 -6.09 -10.93
C ILE A 44 -4.29 -7.01 -10.93
N ALA A 45 -5.23 -6.74 -11.82
CA ALA A 45 -6.45 -7.53 -11.90
C ALA A 45 -6.15 -9.01 -12.09
N THR A 46 -5.17 -9.30 -12.92
CA THR A 46 -4.77 -10.67 -13.16
C THR A 46 -4.22 -11.32 -11.90
N GLN A 47 -3.40 -10.58 -11.17
CA GLN A 47 -2.77 -11.14 -9.98
C GLN A 47 -3.75 -11.40 -8.85
N ILE A 48 -4.73 -10.54 -8.68
CA ILE A 48 -5.66 -10.69 -7.56
C ILE A 48 -7.03 -11.19 -8.00
N HIS A 49 -7.13 -11.62 -9.26
CA HIS A 49 -8.34 -12.27 -9.78
C HIS A 49 -9.58 -11.37 -9.70
N LEU A 50 -9.41 -10.12 -10.12
CA LEU A 50 -10.50 -9.18 -10.21
C LEU A 50 -10.56 -8.63 -11.63
N SER A 51 -11.63 -7.92 -11.94
CA SER A 51 -11.75 -7.30 -13.25
C SER A 51 -10.96 -5.99 -13.27
N ASP A 52 -10.59 -5.54 -14.48
CA ASP A 52 -9.91 -4.26 -14.64
C ASP A 52 -10.75 -3.13 -14.07
N LYS A 53 -12.04 -3.21 -14.29
CA LYS A 53 -12.94 -2.17 -13.81
C LYS A 53 -12.93 -2.10 -12.29
N THR A 54 -12.95 -3.25 -11.65
CA THR A 54 -12.94 -3.31 -10.20
C THR A 54 -11.63 -2.74 -9.66
N VAL A 55 -10.51 -3.07 -10.29
CA VAL A 55 -9.23 -2.54 -9.87
C VAL A 55 -9.20 -1.04 -10.05
N LYS A 56 -9.74 -0.54 -11.16
CA LYS A 56 -9.79 0.88 -11.39
C LYS A 56 -10.55 1.59 -10.28
N ASN A 57 -11.65 1.01 -9.86
CA ASN A 57 -12.45 1.59 -8.78
C ASN A 57 -11.67 1.57 -7.47
N TYR A 58 -10.97 0.49 -7.20
CA TYR A 58 -10.14 0.41 -6.00
C TYR A 58 -9.05 1.47 -6.02
N VAL A 59 -8.39 1.63 -7.16
CA VAL A 59 -7.33 2.62 -7.27
C VAL A 59 -7.88 4.02 -7.01
N SER A 60 -9.03 4.34 -7.58
CA SER A 60 -9.65 5.64 -7.32
C SER A 60 -9.89 5.88 -5.85
N THR A 61 -10.43 4.87 -5.17
CA THR A 61 -10.70 4.96 -3.75
C THR A 61 -9.41 5.13 -2.96
N ILE A 62 -8.39 4.39 -3.34
CA ILE A 62 -7.11 4.48 -2.66
C ILE A 62 -6.52 5.88 -2.79
N LEU A 63 -6.59 6.45 -3.98
CA LEU A 63 -6.07 7.81 -4.18
C LEU A 63 -6.80 8.81 -3.29
N GLN A 64 -8.11 8.65 -3.16
CA GLN A 64 -8.88 9.50 -2.29
C GLN A 64 -8.44 9.35 -0.83
N LYS A 65 -8.28 8.12 -0.39
CA LYS A 65 -7.91 7.86 1.00
C LYS A 65 -6.50 8.37 1.30
N LEU A 66 -5.61 8.30 0.33
CA LEU A 66 -4.27 8.81 0.51
C LEU A 66 -4.17 10.30 0.29
N GLU A 67 -5.25 10.91 -0.19
CA GLU A 67 -5.30 12.35 -0.44
C GLU A 67 -4.26 12.76 -1.48
N VAL A 68 -4.12 11.95 -2.52
CA VAL A 68 -3.25 12.28 -3.65
C VAL A 68 -4.10 12.33 -4.90
N ALA A 69 -3.64 13.08 -5.88
CA ALA A 69 -4.42 13.28 -7.10
C ALA A 69 -4.09 12.28 -8.19
N ARG A 70 -2.89 11.74 -8.17
CA ARG A 70 -2.43 10.94 -9.30
C ARG A 70 -1.84 9.62 -8.85
N ARG A 71 -1.97 8.64 -9.75
CA ARG A 71 -1.41 7.32 -9.51
C ARG A 71 0.10 7.38 -9.26
N SER A 72 0.79 8.24 -9.99
CA SER A 72 2.23 8.37 -9.81
C SER A 72 2.58 8.85 -8.42
N GLU A 73 1.74 9.69 -7.84
CA GLU A 73 1.97 10.16 -6.48
C GLU A 73 1.79 9.03 -5.48
N ALA A 74 0.82 8.16 -5.73
CA ALA A 74 0.61 7.01 -4.87
C ALA A 74 1.79 6.06 -4.96
N ALA A 75 2.31 5.85 -6.16
CA ALA A 75 3.46 4.98 -6.34
C ALA A 75 4.68 5.53 -5.63
N ALA A 76 4.90 6.82 -5.73
CA ALA A 76 6.03 7.46 -5.06
C ALA A 76 5.88 7.36 -3.54
N TYR A 77 4.65 7.50 -3.07
CA TYR A 77 4.36 7.40 -1.66
C TYR A 77 4.74 6.01 -1.12
N VAL A 78 4.33 4.98 -1.86
CA VAL A 78 4.65 3.61 -1.47
C VAL A 78 6.16 3.39 -1.45
N ALA A 79 6.85 3.92 -2.45
CA ALA A 79 8.29 3.75 -2.53
C ALA A 79 8.97 4.35 -1.31
N ARG A 80 8.51 5.52 -0.86
CA ARG A 80 9.09 6.16 0.31
C ARG A 80 8.82 5.36 1.57
N VAL A 81 7.61 4.87 1.71
CA VAL A 81 7.25 4.10 2.89
C VAL A 81 8.05 2.82 2.96
N ARG A 82 8.19 2.14 1.82
CA ARG A 82 8.93 0.91 1.77
C ARG A 82 10.40 1.12 2.09
N ALA A 83 10.95 2.20 1.62
CA ALA A 83 12.36 2.49 1.87
C ALA A 83 12.66 2.72 3.34
N GLN A 84 11.64 3.06 4.11
CA GLN A 84 11.83 3.31 5.53
C GLN A 84 11.54 2.10 6.41
N GLU A 85 11.09 1.03 5.82
CA GLU A 85 10.80 -0.17 6.59
C GLU A 85 12.06 -0.85 7.03
N PRO A 86 12.14 -1.22 8.30
CA PRO A 86 13.32 -1.90 8.80
C PRO A 86 13.48 -3.25 8.13
N GLY A 87 14.68 -3.61 7.84
CA GLY A 87 14.96 -4.87 7.25
C GLY A 87 14.63 -4.98 5.79
N HIS A 88 14.08 -3.92 5.24
CA HIS A 88 13.70 -3.95 3.87
C HIS A 88 14.93 -3.68 3.02
N GLY A 89 15.12 -4.39 2.06
CA GLY A 89 16.19 -4.13 1.18
C GLY A 89 17.51 -4.54 1.53
N HIS A 90 17.77 -5.13 2.54
CA HIS A 90 18.95 -5.44 2.71
C HIS A 90 19.12 -6.71 2.45
N HIS A 91 18.70 -7.33 2.03
CA HIS A 91 18.86 -8.50 1.86
C HIS A 91 19.55 -8.60 0.77
N ASP A 92 19.97 -8.27 0.64
CA ASP A 92 20.63 -8.37 -0.30
C ASP A 92 21.38 -8.57 -0.25
#